data_80c6ec84e233398dd7cb57d0d4b59a80
#
_entry.id   80c6ec84e233398dd7cb57d0d4b59a80
#
_cell.length_a   1.000
_cell.length_b   1.000
_cell.length_c   1.000
_cell.angle_alpha   90.00
_cell.angle_beta   90.00
_cell.angle_gamma   90.00
#
_symmetry.space_group_name_H-M   'P 1'
#
loop_
_entity.id
_entity.type
_entity.pdbx_description
1 polymer ?
#
loop_
_entity_poly.entity_id
_entity_poly.type
_entity_poly.pdbx_seq_one_letter_code
_entity_poly.pdbx_strand_id
1 'polypeptide(L)'
;MKPPTIELNNPKNQHIVWLDVVRLIAMFTVVCCHCTDPFNFYPGTAPNIGEIKLWGAIYGAVLRPCVPLFVMITGALLLPVRGDASTFYKKRIPRVFYPFLIWSIIYNLFPWITGLLGLDPKIILDFFPYSGEEVMQQSLSVAIQYILTIPFNFSLLAVHMWYIYLLIGLYLYLPVFSAWVEKASQRAKLMFLLAWGVTLLLPYYYQFVSPYLWGSCSWNSFGMLYAFAGFNG
;
A
#
# COMPACT_ATOMS: atom_id res chain seq x y z
N MET A 1 -33.46 -16.07 -14.67
CA MET A 1 -33.06 -16.55 -13.33
C MET A 1 -32.67 -15.32 -12.49
N LYS A 2 -33.44 -15.03 -11.44
CA LYS A 2 -33.05 -14.02 -10.45
C LYS A 2 -31.83 -14.56 -9.68
N PRO A 3 -30.77 -13.77 -9.46
CA PRO A 3 -29.69 -14.19 -8.58
C PRO A 3 -30.26 -14.39 -7.16
N PRO A 4 -29.72 -15.34 -6.38
CA PRO A 4 -30.18 -15.55 -5.02
C PRO A 4 -30.00 -14.26 -4.24
N THR A 5 -31.12 -13.68 -3.80
CA THR A 5 -31.13 -12.63 -2.79
C THR A 5 -30.73 -13.30 -1.48
N ILE A 6 -29.50 -13.02 -1.06
CA ILE A 6 -29.08 -13.35 0.31
C ILE A 6 -29.94 -12.48 1.22
N GLU A 7 -30.98 -13.03 1.79
CA GLU A 7 -31.75 -12.41 2.85
C GLU A 7 -30.84 -12.27 4.06
N LEU A 8 -30.33 -11.03 4.24
CA LEU A 8 -29.58 -10.63 5.40
C LEU A 8 -30.53 -10.46 6.59
N ASN A 9 -30.97 -11.57 7.18
CA ASN A 9 -31.66 -11.56 8.45
C ASN A 9 -30.72 -10.98 9.54
N ASN A 10 -31.06 -9.77 9.99
CA ASN A 10 -30.50 -9.00 11.08
C ASN A 10 -29.04 -8.50 10.89
N PRO A 11 -28.87 -7.22 10.48
CA PRO A 11 -27.58 -6.69 9.99
C PRO A 11 -26.57 -6.32 11.08
N LYS A 12 -26.76 -6.67 12.35
CA LYS A 12 -25.90 -6.12 13.40
C LYS A 12 -24.62 -6.91 13.69
N ASN A 13 -24.48 -8.19 13.33
CA ASN A 13 -23.29 -8.96 13.67
C ASN A 13 -23.03 -10.21 12.81
N GLN A 14 -23.29 -10.20 11.51
CA GLN A 14 -22.78 -11.30 10.70
C GLN A 14 -21.27 -11.16 10.52
N HIS A 15 -20.54 -11.90 11.33
CA HIS A 15 -19.11 -12.10 11.19
C HIS A 15 -18.83 -12.92 9.91
N ILE A 16 -18.20 -12.30 8.93
CA ILE A 16 -17.92 -12.96 7.65
C ILE A 16 -16.56 -13.65 7.75
N VAL A 17 -16.59 -14.90 8.21
CA VAL A 17 -15.38 -15.69 8.52
C VAL A 17 -14.38 -15.72 7.37
N TRP A 18 -14.82 -15.88 6.13
CA TRP A 18 -13.90 -15.94 4.99
C TRP A 18 -13.14 -14.64 4.77
N LEU A 19 -13.76 -13.46 5.04
CA LEU A 19 -13.06 -12.18 4.96
C LEU A 19 -11.97 -12.04 6.01
N ASP A 20 -12.19 -12.58 7.21
CA ASP A 20 -11.18 -12.55 8.24
C ASP A 20 -10.03 -13.52 7.93
N VAL A 21 -10.33 -14.67 7.33
CA VAL A 21 -9.30 -15.59 6.82
C VAL A 21 -8.46 -14.92 5.73
N VAL A 22 -9.09 -14.25 4.75
CA VAL A 22 -8.36 -13.53 3.70
C VAL A 22 -7.53 -12.40 4.29
N ARG A 23 -8.04 -11.70 5.30
CA ARG A 23 -7.29 -10.64 6.00
C ARG A 23 -6.07 -11.21 6.74
N LEU A 24 -6.22 -12.35 7.40
CA LEU A 24 -5.12 -13.05 8.07
C LEU A 24 -4.04 -13.48 7.07
N ILE A 25 -4.45 -14.06 5.94
CA ILE A 25 -3.53 -14.43 4.85
C ILE A 25 -2.81 -13.18 4.32
N ALA A 26 -3.54 -12.09 4.07
CA ALA A 26 -2.95 -10.85 3.60
C ALA A 26 -1.94 -10.27 4.60
N MET A 27 -2.23 -10.30 5.90
CA MET A 27 -1.28 -9.88 6.94
C MET A 27 -0.02 -10.76 6.96
N PHE A 28 -0.20 -12.07 6.90
CA PHE A 28 0.93 -13.01 6.86
C PHE A 28 1.80 -12.79 5.62
N THR A 29 1.19 -12.62 4.45
CA THR A 29 1.93 -12.36 3.20
C THR A 29 2.64 -11.01 3.20
N VAL A 30 2.12 -9.97 3.90
CA VAL A 30 2.86 -8.71 4.12
C VAL A 30 4.15 -8.95 4.89
N VAL A 31 4.08 -9.67 6.00
CA VAL A 31 5.28 -9.99 6.79
C VAL A 31 6.29 -10.76 5.94
N CYS A 32 5.84 -11.80 5.24
CA CYS A 32 6.70 -12.57 4.34
C CYS A 32 7.29 -11.69 3.22
N CYS A 33 6.52 -10.77 2.65
CA CYS A 33 6.99 -9.84 1.63
C CYS A 33 8.15 -8.99 2.15
N HIS A 34 8.01 -8.40 3.33
CA HIS A 34 9.09 -7.62 3.94
C HIS A 34 10.30 -8.45 4.34
N CYS A 35 10.13 -9.74 4.64
CA CYS A 35 11.27 -10.65 4.82
C CYS A 35 12.05 -10.89 3.52
N THR A 36 11.46 -10.67 2.34
CA THR A 36 12.15 -10.80 1.06
C THR A 36 12.81 -9.50 0.58
N ASP A 37 12.48 -8.37 1.19
CA ASP A 37 13.01 -7.06 0.79
C ASP A 37 14.54 -6.97 0.77
N PRO A 38 15.30 -7.52 1.75
CA PRO A 38 16.76 -7.51 1.70
C PRO A 38 17.33 -8.20 0.46
N PHE A 39 16.67 -9.26 -0.02
CA PHE A 39 17.09 -9.99 -1.22
C PHE A 39 16.75 -9.25 -2.51
N ASN A 40 15.71 -8.43 -2.51
CA ASN A 40 15.25 -7.69 -3.67
C ASN A 40 15.96 -6.34 -3.83
N PHE A 41 16.16 -5.62 -2.72
CA PHE A 41 16.68 -4.25 -2.75
C PHE A 41 18.17 -4.17 -2.44
N TYR A 42 18.68 -5.09 -1.60
CA TYR A 42 20.07 -5.04 -1.11
C TYR A 42 20.73 -6.42 -1.21
N PRO A 43 20.84 -7.01 -2.41
CA PRO A 43 21.38 -8.36 -2.55
C PRO A 43 22.88 -8.48 -2.20
N GLY A 44 23.55 -7.37 -1.91
CA GLY A 44 24.96 -7.33 -1.56
C GLY A 44 25.90 -7.74 -2.70
N THR A 45 27.11 -8.16 -2.34
CA THR A 45 28.16 -8.66 -3.25
C THR A 45 28.41 -10.16 -3.10
N ALA A 46 27.38 -10.91 -2.67
CA ALA A 46 27.49 -12.37 -2.48
C ALA A 46 27.90 -13.07 -3.78
N PRO A 47 28.71 -14.15 -3.70
CA PRO A 47 29.15 -14.90 -4.88
C PRO A 47 27.99 -15.45 -5.74
N ASN A 48 26.87 -15.77 -5.11
CA ASN A 48 25.66 -16.31 -5.75
C ASN A 48 24.55 -15.26 -5.93
N ILE A 49 24.92 -14.01 -6.16
CA ILE A 49 23.98 -12.87 -6.28
C ILE A 49 22.88 -13.11 -7.33
N GLY A 50 23.17 -13.86 -8.38
CA GLY A 50 22.19 -14.21 -9.42
C GLY A 50 21.05 -15.06 -8.87
N GLU A 51 21.37 -16.10 -8.08
CA GLU A 51 20.37 -16.95 -7.43
C GLU A 51 19.57 -16.17 -6.38
N ILE A 52 20.24 -15.36 -5.57
CA ILE A 52 19.59 -14.51 -4.56
C ILE A 52 18.56 -13.59 -5.21
N LYS A 53 18.93 -12.92 -6.30
CA LYS A 53 18.01 -12.06 -7.08
C LYS A 53 16.86 -12.85 -7.68
N LEU A 54 17.12 -14.02 -8.23
CA LEU A 54 16.07 -14.85 -8.82
C LEU A 54 15.04 -15.30 -7.77
N TRP A 55 15.50 -15.86 -6.66
CA TRP A 55 14.60 -16.30 -5.60
C TRP A 55 13.89 -15.12 -4.93
N GLY A 56 14.57 -14.00 -4.70
CA GLY A 56 13.98 -12.77 -4.21
C GLY A 56 12.86 -12.28 -5.12
N ALA A 57 13.06 -12.30 -6.44
CA ALA A 57 12.04 -11.92 -7.41
C ALA A 57 10.84 -12.88 -7.42
N ILE A 58 11.07 -14.20 -7.35
CA ILE A 58 10.01 -15.21 -7.32
C ILE A 58 9.17 -15.06 -6.06
N TYR A 59 9.79 -15.05 -4.87
CA TYR A 59 9.07 -14.89 -3.61
C TYR A 59 8.39 -13.52 -3.52
N GLY A 60 9.07 -12.46 -3.93
CA GLY A 60 8.50 -11.11 -3.97
C GLY A 60 7.27 -11.04 -4.86
N ALA A 61 7.31 -11.61 -6.07
CA ALA A 61 6.17 -11.63 -6.98
C ALA A 61 4.95 -12.37 -6.42
N VAL A 62 5.17 -13.52 -5.74
CA VAL A 62 4.09 -14.31 -5.12
C VAL A 62 3.47 -13.60 -3.91
N LEU A 63 4.26 -12.84 -3.16
CA LEU A 63 3.82 -12.22 -1.90
C LEU A 63 3.24 -10.81 -2.08
N ARG A 64 3.61 -10.08 -3.13
CA ARG A 64 3.15 -8.70 -3.41
C ARG A 64 1.64 -8.52 -3.56
N PRO A 65 0.82 -9.52 -3.95
CA PRO A 65 -0.64 -9.37 -3.93
C PRO A 65 -1.27 -9.07 -2.57
N CYS A 66 -0.50 -9.09 -1.48
CA CYS A 66 -0.97 -8.74 -0.14
C CYS A 66 -1.65 -7.37 -0.06
N VAL A 67 -1.06 -6.33 -0.69
CA VAL A 67 -1.63 -4.98 -0.68
C VAL A 67 -2.93 -4.90 -1.48
N PRO A 68 -3.01 -5.37 -2.74
CA PRO A 68 -4.27 -5.51 -3.45
C PRO A 68 -5.35 -6.26 -2.66
N LEU A 69 -5.00 -7.32 -1.95
CA LEU A 69 -5.96 -8.04 -1.10
C LEU A 69 -6.58 -7.14 -0.02
N PHE A 70 -5.79 -6.31 0.67
CA PHE A 70 -6.32 -5.35 1.64
C PHE A 70 -7.23 -4.32 0.99
N VAL A 71 -6.88 -3.81 -0.20
CA VAL A 71 -7.72 -2.88 -0.95
C VAL A 71 -9.04 -3.53 -1.34
N MET A 72 -8.99 -4.77 -1.85
CA MET A 72 -10.18 -5.54 -2.22
C MET A 72 -11.08 -5.82 -1.01
N ILE A 73 -10.53 -6.21 0.14
CA ILE A 73 -11.28 -6.40 1.38
C ILE A 73 -11.93 -5.08 1.82
N THR A 74 -11.19 -3.97 1.72
CA THR A 74 -11.72 -2.65 2.05
C THR A 74 -12.90 -2.29 1.15
N GLY A 75 -12.79 -2.51 -0.16
CA GLY A 75 -13.88 -2.33 -1.10
C GLY A 75 -15.07 -3.24 -0.80
N ALA A 76 -14.85 -4.53 -0.57
CA ALA A 76 -15.91 -5.50 -0.27
C ALA A 76 -16.68 -5.17 1.01
N LEU A 77 -16.03 -4.59 2.02
CA LEU A 77 -16.64 -4.25 3.29
C LEU A 77 -17.31 -2.87 3.30
N LEU A 78 -16.84 -1.94 2.49
CA LEU A 78 -17.26 -0.55 2.55
C LEU A 78 -18.14 -0.11 1.38
N LEU A 79 -18.17 -0.85 0.28
CA LEU A 79 -19.05 -0.56 -0.86
C LEU A 79 -20.31 -1.43 -0.81
N PRO A 80 -21.48 -0.85 -1.09
CA PRO A 80 -21.73 0.59 -1.21
C PRO A 80 -21.69 1.31 0.15
N VAL A 81 -21.20 2.55 0.17
CA VAL A 81 -21.21 3.39 1.38
C VAL A 81 -22.66 3.71 1.76
N ARG A 82 -23.05 3.29 2.93
CA ARG A 82 -24.41 3.55 3.45
C ARG A 82 -24.44 4.87 4.21
N GLY A 83 -25.33 5.75 3.83
CA GLY A 83 -25.54 7.04 4.49
C GLY A 83 -24.71 8.19 3.89
N ASP A 84 -24.58 9.27 4.64
CA ASP A 84 -23.91 10.49 4.21
C ASP A 84 -22.38 10.37 4.23
N ALA A 85 -21.73 10.98 3.23
CA ALA A 85 -20.27 10.99 3.10
C ALA A 85 -19.56 11.62 4.30
N SER A 86 -20.11 12.68 4.89
CA SER A 86 -19.54 13.33 6.07
C SER A 86 -19.50 12.38 7.27
N THR A 87 -20.58 11.65 7.50
CA THR A 87 -20.66 10.62 8.55
C THR A 87 -19.67 9.50 8.30
N PHE A 88 -19.51 9.07 7.04
CA PHE A 88 -18.51 8.08 6.66
C PHE A 88 -17.09 8.54 6.99
N TYR A 89 -16.71 9.76 6.59
CA TYR A 89 -15.39 10.31 6.85
C TYR A 89 -15.11 10.46 8.33
N LYS A 90 -16.02 11.07 9.09
CA LYS A 90 -15.88 11.25 10.55
C LYS A 90 -15.70 9.94 11.30
N LYS A 91 -16.26 8.85 10.79
CA LYS A 91 -16.18 7.53 11.41
C LYS A 91 -14.91 6.75 11.01
N ARG A 92 -14.45 6.88 9.78
CA ARG A 92 -13.40 6.02 9.20
C ARG A 92 -12.01 6.65 9.25
N ILE A 93 -11.88 7.90 8.84
CA ILE A 93 -10.58 8.58 8.76
C ILE A 93 -9.89 8.63 10.12
N PRO A 94 -10.52 9.06 11.22
CA PRO A 94 -9.84 9.17 12.51
C PRO A 94 -9.30 7.84 13.03
N ARG A 95 -9.99 6.73 12.76
CA ARG A 95 -9.57 5.39 13.20
C ARG A 95 -8.25 4.93 12.61
N VAL A 96 -7.92 5.42 11.44
CA VAL A 96 -6.66 5.12 10.75
C VAL A 96 -5.64 6.23 10.99
N PHE A 97 -6.10 7.47 10.96
CA PHE A 97 -5.24 8.65 11.06
C PHE A 97 -4.56 8.80 12.43
N TYR A 98 -5.28 8.60 13.54
CA TYR A 98 -4.67 8.76 14.86
C TYR A 98 -3.57 7.72 15.15
N PRO A 99 -3.77 6.41 14.96
CA PRO A 99 -2.69 5.45 15.11
C PRO A 99 -1.52 5.74 14.17
N PHE A 100 -1.81 6.10 12.93
CA PHE A 100 -0.80 6.47 11.95
C PHE A 100 0.04 7.66 12.43
N LEU A 101 -0.59 8.72 12.91
CA LEU A 101 0.12 9.91 13.38
C LEU A 101 1.00 9.58 14.59
N ILE A 102 0.47 8.86 15.56
CA ILE A 102 1.21 8.45 16.76
C ILE A 102 2.44 7.64 16.39
N TRP A 103 2.29 6.60 15.58
CA TRP A 103 3.41 5.76 15.18
C TRP A 103 4.41 6.51 14.30
N SER A 104 3.96 7.35 13.37
CA SER A 104 4.86 8.16 12.55
C SER A 104 5.69 9.13 13.41
N ILE A 105 5.11 9.72 14.45
CA ILE A 105 5.86 10.55 15.40
C ILE A 105 6.89 9.71 16.16
N ILE A 106 6.49 8.55 16.67
CA ILE A 106 7.39 7.65 17.41
C ILE A 106 8.58 7.24 16.52
N TYR A 107 8.34 6.82 15.29
CA TYR A 107 9.41 6.42 14.37
C TYR A 107 10.36 7.57 14.06
N ASN A 108 9.86 8.77 13.82
CA ASN A 108 10.69 9.94 13.52
C ASN A 108 11.47 10.46 14.74
N LEU A 109 10.97 10.24 15.96
CA LEU A 109 11.69 10.58 17.20
C LEU A 109 12.71 9.51 17.60
N PHE A 110 12.60 8.29 17.08
CA PHE A 110 13.37 7.15 17.54
C PHE A 110 14.89 7.37 17.46
N PRO A 111 15.47 7.88 16.35
CA PRO A 111 16.91 8.14 16.27
C PRO A 111 17.40 9.18 17.29
N TRP A 112 16.61 10.21 17.55
CA TRP A 112 16.95 11.21 18.56
C TRP A 112 16.92 10.64 19.98
N ILE A 113 15.90 9.84 20.31
CA ILE A 113 15.77 9.20 21.64
C ILE A 113 16.94 8.22 21.86
N THR A 114 17.27 7.42 20.86
CA THR A 114 18.37 6.45 20.96
C THR A 114 19.72 7.15 21.05
N GLY A 115 19.90 8.29 20.39
CA GLY A 115 21.07 9.16 20.56
C GLY A 115 21.21 9.72 21.96
N LEU A 116 20.10 10.13 22.59
CA LEU A 116 20.10 10.56 24.00
C LEU A 116 20.48 9.43 24.97
N LEU A 117 20.12 8.20 24.62
CA LEU A 117 20.45 7.00 25.43
C LEU A 117 21.88 6.49 25.14
N GLY A 118 22.62 7.11 24.21
CA GLY A 118 23.96 6.69 23.84
C GLY A 118 24.03 5.34 23.14
N LEU A 119 22.95 4.92 22.48
CA LEU A 119 22.92 3.66 21.73
C LEU A 119 23.67 3.81 20.39
N ASP A 120 24.35 2.74 19.97
CA ASP A 120 25.07 2.71 18.70
C ASP A 120 24.05 2.87 17.53
N PRO A 121 24.24 3.84 16.63
CA PRO A 121 23.41 4.00 15.44
C PRO A 121 23.30 2.73 14.57
N LYS A 122 24.30 1.85 14.60
CA LYS A 122 24.27 0.59 13.86
C LYS A 122 23.12 -0.32 14.31
N ILE A 123 22.79 -0.32 15.60
CA ILE A 123 21.65 -1.10 16.13
C ILE A 123 20.34 -0.61 15.48
N ILE A 124 20.24 0.69 15.22
CA ILE A 124 19.03 1.29 14.63
C ILE A 124 18.92 0.90 13.15
N LEU A 125 20.03 0.83 12.42
CA LEU A 125 20.03 0.41 11.01
C LEU A 125 19.50 -1.02 10.84
N ASP A 126 19.71 -1.90 11.82
CA ASP A 126 19.18 -3.26 11.79
C ASP A 126 17.64 -3.27 11.87
N PHE A 127 17.05 -2.30 12.57
CA PHE A 127 15.58 -2.15 12.66
C PHE A 127 14.98 -1.35 11.48
N PHE A 128 15.78 -0.48 10.87
CA PHE A 128 15.33 0.42 9.80
C PHE A 128 16.26 0.31 8.59
N PRO A 129 16.23 -0.82 7.87
CA PRO A 129 17.19 -1.10 6.80
C PRO A 129 17.08 -0.14 5.60
N TYR A 130 15.99 0.62 5.49
CA TYR A 130 15.80 1.63 4.44
C TYR A 130 16.31 3.02 4.86
N SER A 131 16.64 3.22 6.13
CA SER A 131 17.18 4.48 6.60
C SER A 131 18.70 4.54 6.40
N GLY A 132 19.17 5.72 6.13
CA GLY A 132 20.60 5.98 5.95
C GLY A 132 21.05 7.12 6.85
N GLU A 133 21.25 8.29 6.25
CA GLU A 133 21.74 9.48 6.96
C GLU A 133 20.80 9.98 8.06
N GLU A 134 19.49 9.74 7.93
CA GLU A 134 18.48 10.13 8.93
C GLU A 134 18.78 9.54 10.31
N VAL A 135 19.24 8.29 10.35
CA VAL A 135 19.63 7.63 11.62
C VAL A 135 20.87 8.24 12.21
N MET A 136 21.82 8.66 11.38
CA MET A 136 23.10 9.23 11.82
C MET A 136 22.95 10.64 12.37
N GLN A 137 21.92 11.37 11.99
CA GLN A 137 21.74 12.75 12.43
C GLN A 137 21.23 12.89 13.87
N GLN A 138 20.44 11.98 14.36
CA GLN A 138 19.95 11.87 15.76
C GLN A 138 19.60 13.21 16.44
N SER A 139 19.22 14.23 15.67
CA SER A 139 18.96 15.58 16.13
C SER A 139 17.47 15.83 16.30
N LEU A 140 17.09 16.50 17.38
CA LEU A 140 15.68 16.88 17.60
C LEU A 140 15.13 17.76 16.47
N SER A 141 15.93 18.66 15.93
CA SER A 141 15.50 19.53 14.83
C SER A 141 15.17 18.76 13.57
N VAL A 142 15.94 17.73 13.25
CA VAL A 142 15.68 16.83 12.12
C VAL A 142 14.42 15.99 12.38
N ALA A 143 14.27 15.44 13.59
CA ALA A 143 13.06 14.72 13.98
C ALA A 143 11.80 15.58 13.84
N ILE A 144 11.85 16.85 14.26
CA ILE A 144 10.74 17.80 14.10
C ILE A 144 10.45 18.06 12.61
N GLN A 145 11.46 18.24 11.77
CA GLN A 145 11.25 18.41 10.33
C GLN A 145 10.53 17.21 9.72
N TYR A 146 10.92 15.98 10.03
CA TYR A 146 10.23 14.79 9.56
C TYR A 146 8.80 14.70 10.08
N ILE A 147 8.55 15.08 11.34
CA ILE A 147 7.19 15.12 11.91
C ILE A 147 6.32 16.13 11.17
N LEU A 148 6.84 17.30 10.86
CA LEU A 148 6.10 18.32 10.12
C LEU A 148 5.80 17.91 8.67
N THR A 149 6.60 17.03 8.08
CA THR A 149 6.37 16.51 6.72
C THR A 149 5.39 15.34 6.66
N ILE A 150 5.00 14.73 7.79
CA ILE A 150 4.08 13.58 7.83
C ILE A 150 2.83 13.78 6.96
N PRO A 151 2.15 14.94 6.91
CA PRO A 151 0.97 15.11 6.07
C PRO A 151 1.25 14.99 4.55
N PHE A 152 2.50 15.15 4.13
CA PHE A 152 2.90 15.23 2.73
C PHE A 152 3.74 14.03 2.28
N ASN A 153 4.52 13.46 3.19
CA ASN A 153 5.41 12.34 2.87
C ASN A 153 5.77 11.56 4.13
N PHE A 154 6.18 10.31 3.96
CA PHE A 154 6.79 9.49 5.00
C PHE A 154 8.32 9.57 4.92
N SER A 155 8.99 9.52 6.06
CA SER A 155 10.45 9.37 6.12
C SER A 155 10.87 7.93 5.85
N LEU A 156 12.15 7.69 5.55
CA LEU A 156 12.69 6.34 5.39
C LEU A 156 12.60 5.51 6.68
N LEU A 157 12.50 6.16 7.86
CA LEU A 157 12.21 5.49 9.14
C LEU A 157 10.79 4.92 9.20
N ALA A 158 9.85 5.50 8.44
CA ALA A 158 8.44 5.14 8.45
C ALA A 158 7.95 4.70 7.05
N VAL A 159 8.82 4.12 6.23
CA VAL A 159 8.51 3.75 4.84
C VAL A 159 7.28 2.84 4.73
N HIS A 160 7.12 1.91 5.67
CA HIS A 160 5.95 1.01 5.71
C HIS A 160 4.61 1.73 5.93
N MET A 161 4.63 3.00 6.34
CA MET A 161 3.42 3.82 6.49
C MET A 161 2.84 4.31 5.15
N TRP A 162 3.52 4.12 4.02
CA TRP A 162 3.03 4.51 2.69
C TRP A 162 1.62 3.98 2.41
N TYR A 163 1.29 2.78 2.89
CA TYR A 163 -0.03 2.17 2.71
C TYR A 163 -1.15 2.96 3.38
N ILE A 164 -0.87 3.66 4.49
CA ILE A 164 -1.87 4.44 5.19
C ILE A 164 -2.28 5.69 4.38
N TYR A 165 -1.33 6.32 3.68
CA TYR A 165 -1.64 7.41 2.74
C TYR A 165 -2.57 6.92 1.62
N LEU A 166 -2.25 5.77 1.05
CA LEU A 166 -3.09 5.10 0.05
C LEU A 166 -4.49 4.83 0.61
N LEU A 167 -4.59 4.29 1.82
CA LEU A 167 -5.86 3.94 2.45
C LEU A 167 -6.72 5.17 2.75
N ILE A 168 -6.12 6.26 3.22
CA ILE A 168 -6.82 7.54 3.42
C ILE A 168 -7.31 8.08 2.07
N GLY A 169 -6.46 8.07 1.04
CA GLY A 169 -6.84 8.43 -0.32
C GLY A 169 -8.02 7.61 -0.82
N LEU A 170 -7.98 6.29 -0.61
CA LEU A 170 -9.08 5.40 -0.97
C LEU A 170 -10.39 5.79 -0.23
N TYR A 171 -10.32 6.09 1.07
CA TYR A 171 -11.50 6.52 1.84
C TYR A 171 -12.10 7.82 1.30
N LEU A 172 -11.27 8.76 0.80
CA LEU A 172 -11.77 10.00 0.20
C LEU A 172 -12.58 9.75 -1.07
N TYR A 173 -12.20 8.76 -1.87
CA TYR A 173 -12.88 8.42 -3.13
C TYR A 173 -14.05 7.45 -2.97
N LEU A 174 -14.10 6.65 -1.90
CA LEU A 174 -15.12 5.61 -1.71
C LEU A 174 -16.56 6.11 -1.82
N PRO A 175 -16.97 7.26 -1.25
CA PRO A 175 -18.36 7.74 -1.41
C PRO A 175 -18.70 8.07 -2.87
N VAL A 176 -17.74 8.59 -3.64
CA VAL A 176 -17.92 8.90 -5.07
C VAL A 176 -18.10 7.62 -5.87
N PHE A 177 -17.20 6.64 -5.67
CA PHE A 177 -17.31 5.32 -6.29
C PHE A 177 -18.59 4.60 -5.88
N SER A 178 -19.02 4.75 -4.63
CA SER A 178 -20.26 4.14 -4.14
C SER A 178 -21.46 4.60 -4.93
N ALA A 179 -21.59 5.90 -5.20
CA ALA A 179 -22.69 6.45 -5.98
C ALA A 179 -22.73 5.87 -7.40
N TRP A 180 -21.57 5.64 -8.00
CA TRP A 180 -21.49 4.98 -9.30
C TRP A 180 -21.80 3.49 -9.21
N VAL A 181 -21.22 2.77 -8.25
CA VAL A 181 -21.42 1.32 -8.07
C VAL A 181 -22.88 0.97 -7.83
N GLU A 182 -23.63 1.80 -7.10
CA GLU A 182 -25.04 1.59 -6.86
C GLU A 182 -25.89 1.71 -8.12
N LYS A 183 -25.58 2.68 -8.98
CA LYS A 183 -26.37 3.00 -10.18
C LYS A 183 -25.92 2.26 -11.44
N ALA A 184 -24.66 1.85 -11.50
CA ALA A 184 -24.10 1.22 -12.68
C ALA A 184 -24.67 -0.18 -12.91
N SER A 185 -24.97 -0.49 -14.17
CA SER A 185 -25.35 -1.85 -14.58
C SER A 185 -24.17 -2.82 -14.39
N GLN A 186 -24.46 -4.11 -14.28
CA GLN A 186 -23.40 -5.14 -14.19
C GLN A 186 -22.48 -5.11 -15.42
N ARG A 187 -23.05 -4.82 -16.61
CA ARG A 187 -22.25 -4.67 -17.83
C ARG A 187 -21.28 -3.50 -17.76
N ALA A 188 -21.73 -2.36 -17.23
CA ALA A 188 -20.86 -1.18 -17.04
C ALA A 188 -19.73 -1.47 -16.04
N LYS A 189 -20.02 -2.16 -14.94
CA LYS A 189 -19.02 -2.58 -13.96
C LYS A 189 -17.98 -3.53 -14.58
N LEU A 190 -18.44 -4.50 -15.36
CA LEU A 190 -17.54 -5.43 -16.06
C LEU A 190 -16.67 -4.71 -17.08
N MET A 191 -17.24 -3.80 -17.88
CA MET A 191 -16.47 -3.00 -18.84
C MET A 191 -15.41 -2.13 -18.15
N PHE A 192 -15.74 -1.52 -17.00
CA PHE A 192 -14.79 -0.77 -16.20
C PHE A 192 -13.62 -1.66 -15.73
N LEU A 193 -13.92 -2.85 -15.19
CA LEU A 193 -12.90 -3.79 -14.74
C LEU A 193 -12.02 -4.30 -15.90
N LEU A 194 -12.61 -4.55 -17.06
CA LEU A 194 -11.85 -4.95 -18.25
C LEU A 194 -10.94 -3.82 -18.74
N ALA A 195 -11.46 -2.59 -18.82
CA ALA A 195 -10.65 -1.43 -19.20
C ALA A 195 -9.50 -1.21 -18.22
N TRP A 196 -9.78 -1.26 -16.91
CA TRP A 196 -8.76 -1.17 -15.88
C TRP A 196 -7.73 -2.32 -16.01
N GLY A 197 -8.17 -3.56 -16.20
CA GLY A 197 -7.30 -4.72 -16.40
C GLY A 197 -6.37 -4.57 -17.62
N VAL A 198 -6.87 -3.99 -18.71
CA VAL A 198 -6.03 -3.67 -19.88
C VAL A 198 -4.95 -2.66 -19.54
N THR A 199 -5.26 -1.63 -18.73
CA THR A 199 -4.26 -0.63 -18.33
C THR A 199 -3.13 -1.22 -17.49
N LEU A 200 -3.39 -2.31 -16.75
CA LEU A 200 -2.34 -3.01 -15.98
C LEU A 200 -1.29 -3.70 -16.87
N LEU A 201 -1.61 -3.94 -18.14
CA LEU A 201 -0.67 -4.52 -19.09
C LEU A 201 0.29 -3.48 -19.71
N LEU A 202 0.02 -2.19 -19.56
CA LEU A 202 0.83 -1.11 -20.17
C LEU A 202 2.31 -1.13 -19.72
N PRO A 203 2.67 -1.38 -18.45
CA PRO A 203 4.06 -1.48 -18.03
C PRO A 203 4.81 -2.62 -18.73
N TYR A 204 4.14 -3.76 -18.92
CA TYR A 204 4.70 -4.92 -19.63
C TYR A 204 4.87 -4.63 -21.12
N TYR A 205 3.87 -4.01 -21.73
CA TYR A 205 3.96 -3.54 -23.12
C TYR A 205 5.15 -2.60 -23.29
N TYR A 206 5.33 -1.62 -22.39
CA TYR A 206 6.49 -0.76 -22.39
C TYR A 206 7.79 -1.56 -22.35
N GLN A 207 7.91 -2.51 -21.42
CA GLN A 207 9.14 -3.27 -21.22
C GLN A 207 9.54 -4.11 -22.45
N PHE A 208 8.56 -4.70 -23.12
CA PHE A 208 8.82 -5.65 -24.21
C PHE A 208 8.79 -5.02 -25.60
N VAL A 209 8.00 -3.97 -25.81
CA VAL A 209 7.73 -3.40 -27.15
C VAL A 209 8.43 -2.06 -27.38
N SER A 210 8.51 -1.24 -26.35
CA SER A 210 9.10 0.11 -26.45
C SER A 210 10.55 0.12 -27.01
N PRO A 211 11.45 -0.80 -26.65
CA PRO A 211 12.80 -0.83 -27.20
C PRO A 211 12.83 -0.94 -28.74
N TYR A 212 11.79 -1.51 -29.32
CA TYR A 212 11.73 -1.76 -30.78
C TYR A 212 10.96 -0.69 -31.54
N LEU A 213 10.02 0.02 -30.91
CA LEU A 213 9.09 0.88 -31.62
C LEU A 213 9.30 2.38 -31.38
N TRP A 214 9.75 2.79 -30.20
CA TRP A 214 9.70 4.21 -29.82
C TRP A 214 10.95 4.74 -29.12
N GLY A 215 12.06 4.14 -29.23
CA GLY A 215 13.40 4.58 -28.79
C GLY A 215 13.49 5.59 -27.61
N SER A 216 13.05 6.82 -27.81
CA SER A 216 13.19 7.91 -26.84
C SER A 216 11.89 8.34 -26.15
N CYS A 217 10.76 7.66 -26.35
CA CYS A 217 9.49 8.04 -25.76
C CYS A 217 9.42 7.63 -24.29
N SER A 218 9.15 8.59 -23.39
CA SER A 218 8.98 8.31 -21.96
C SER A 218 7.58 7.76 -21.66
N TRP A 219 7.46 6.44 -21.62
CA TRP A 219 6.21 5.74 -21.37
C TRP A 219 5.81 5.66 -19.90
N ASN A 220 6.73 5.89 -18.99
CA ASN A 220 6.45 5.81 -17.56
C ASN A 220 5.30 6.72 -17.13
N SER A 221 5.25 7.94 -17.69
CA SER A 221 4.18 8.88 -17.42
C SER A 221 2.81 8.39 -17.90
N PHE A 222 2.75 7.71 -19.04
CA PHE A 222 1.50 7.18 -19.60
C PHE A 222 0.99 5.98 -18.79
N GLY A 223 1.85 5.05 -18.42
CA GLY A 223 1.50 3.94 -17.54
C GLY A 223 0.93 4.45 -16.21
N MET A 224 1.53 5.49 -15.68
CA MET A 224 1.03 6.14 -14.47
C MET A 224 -0.33 6.78 -14.65
N LEU A 225 -0.58 7.51 -15.73
CA LEU A 225 -1.84 8.21 -15.95
C LEU A 225 -3.01 7.25 -16.17
N TYR A 226 -2.85 6.23 -17.01
CA TYR A 226 -3.94 5.32 -17.35
C TYR A 226 -4.21 4.24 -16.30
N ALA A 227 -3.20 3.82 -15.57
CA ALA A 227 -3.33 2.74 -14.58
C ALA A 227 -3.58 3.25 -13.16
N PHE A 228 -3.76 4.57 -12.94
CA PHE A 228 -3.73 5.16 -11.60
C PHE A 228 -2.53 4.62 -10.81
N ALA A 229 -1.37 4.79 -11.34
CA ALA A 229 -0.16 4.03 -11.12
C ALA A 229 0.42 4.04 -9.71
N GLY A 230 -0.12 4.76 -8.78
CA GLY A 230 0.20 4.57 -7.37
C GLY A 230 -0.09 3.14 -6.88
N PHE A 231 -0.79 2.34 -7.67
CA PHE A 231 -1.17 0.96 -7.35
C PHE A 231 -0.33 -0.11 -8.03
N ASN A 232 0.59 0.27 -8.91
CA ASN A 232 1.42 -0.65 -9.70
C ASN A 232 2.87 -0.71 -9.22
N GLY A 233 3.17 -0.03 -8.12
CA GLY A 233 4.50 0.00 -7.53
C GLY A 233 4.84 -1.26 -6.74
#